data_079da5931972b8333d42be89faf58927
#
_entry.id   079da5931972b8333d42be89faf58927
#
_cell.length_a   1.000
_cell.length_b   1.000
_cell.length_c   1.000
_cell.angle_alpha   90.00
_cell.angle_beta   90.00
_cell.angle_gamma   90.00
#
_symmetry.space_group_name_H-M   'P 1'
#
loop_
_entity.id
_entity.type
_entity.pdbx_description
1 polymer ?
#
loop_
_entity_poly.entity_id
_entity_poly.type
_entity_poly.pdbx_seq_one_letter_code
_entity_poly.pdbx_strand_id
1 'polypeptide(L)'
;TDKIESATLYYGYDSAKVDTAVAMKASGDTYTASLPTDKVGDMFYYISVKTNKETITKPTNSAEPIVLNIDDGKVKGDPDQITITPDTKQGGLRFNWLTDPRVTKTVIQYKVKGASKWESKTGTSYVESVTAGYKEKAAHRVEITGLTPSAEYVYRVGDGGEFMSDEKSFTAPKSADDKNFKVIFYSDPQSESVENYMSFKYS
;
A
#
# COMPACT_ATOMS: atom_id res chain seq x y z
N THR A 1 -8.40 42.73 20.46
CA THR A 1 -8.66 41.60 19.54
C THR A 1 -7.51 41.52 18.57
N ASP A 2 -6.91 40.38 18.39
CA ASP A 2 -5.83 40.20 17.44
C ASP A 2 -6.41 40.25 16.04
N LYS A 3 -5.82 41.10 15.19
CA LYS A 3 -6.27 41.28 13.82
C LYS A 3 -5.30 40.60 12.87
N ILE A 4 -5.81 39.72 12.02
CA ILE A 4 -5.04 39.11 10.94
C ILE A 4 -4.76 40.16 9.87
N GLU A 5 -3.50 40.35 9.54
CA GLU A 5 -3.05 41.26 8.47
C GLU A 5 -2.90 40.50 7.16
N SER A 6 -2.36 39.28 7.20
CA SER A 6 -2.22 38.43 6.01
C SER A 6 -2.10 36.94 6.43
N ALA A 7 -2.47 36.07 5.50
CA ALA A 7 -2.21 34.65 5.59
C ALA A 7 -1.58 34.18 4.28
N THR A 8 -0.53 33.38 4.39
CA THR A 8 0.22 32.84 3.25
C THR A 8 0.41 31.34 3.44
N LEU A 9 0.12 30.57 2.41
CA LEU A 9 0.43 29.16 2.33
C LEU A 9 1.75 29.00 1.58
N TYR A 10 2.70 28.28 2.16
CA TYR A 10 3.94 27.91 1.51
C TYR A 10 3.88 26.44 1.15
N TYR A 11 4.33 26.08 -0.05
CA TYR A 11 4.36 24.68 -0.48
C TYR A 11 5.65 24.35 -1.27
N GLY A 12 5.93 23.08 -1.38
CA GLY A 12 7.02 22.53 -2.18
C GLY A 12 6.84 21.02 -2.40
N TYR A 13 7.64 20.45 -3.28
CA TYR A 13 7.66 19.01 -3.56
C TYR A 13 8.88 18.30 -2.93
N ASP A 14 9.62 19.03 -2.13
CA ASP A 14 10.73 18.55 -1.31
C ASP A 14 10.49 19.07 0.11
N SER A 15 10.49 18.17 1.09
CA SER A 15 10.27 18.52 2.50
C SER A 15 11.29 19.51 3.05
N ALA A 16 12.51 19.51 2.51
CA ALA A 16 13.56 20.47 2.87
C ALA A 16 13.43 21.82 2.16
N LYS A 17 12.54 21.93 1.14
CA LYS A 17 12.36 23.12 0.33
C LYS A 17 10.88 23.46 0.11
N VAL A 18 10.26 24.04 1.13
CA VAL A 18 8.84 24.45 1.13
C VAL A 18 8.80 25.99 1.08
N ASP A 19 9.12 26.57 -0.09
CA ASP A 19 9.39 28.01 -0.25
C ASP A 19 8.48 28.71 -1.26
N THR A 20 7.62 28.00 -1.98
CA THR A 20 6.69 28.62 -2.93
C THR A 20 5.48 29.21 -2.20
N ALA A 21 5.35 30.53 -2.23
CA ALA A 21 4.34 31.26 -1.48
C ALA A 21 3.06 31.48 -2.28
N VAL A 22 1.90 31.23 -1.67
CA VAL A 22 0.56 31.55 -2.20
C VAL A 22 -0.19 32.37 -1.18
N ALA A 23 -0.55 33.61 -1.55
CA ALA A 23 -1.38 34.45 -0.70
C ALA A 23 -2.78 33.84 -0.56
N MET A 24 -3.26 33.74 0.67
CA MET A 24 -4.60 33.22 0.95
C MET A 24 -5.64 34.36 0.86
N LYS A 25 -6.81 34.06 0.28
CA LYS A 25 -7.93 34.97 0.18
C LYS A 25 -8.84 34.83 1.39
N ALA A 26 -9.14 35.97 2.04
CA ALA A 26 -10.07 36.01 3.17
C ALA A 26 -11.53 36.14 2.69
N SER A 27 -12.43 35.41 3.34
CA SER A 27 -13.87 35.52 3.22
C SER A 27 -14.49 35.27 4.60
N GLY A 28 -14.84 36.36 5.30
CA GLY A 28 -15.18 36.27 6.72
C GLY A 28 -14.03 35.71 7.55
N ASP A 29 -14.31 34.69 8.32
CA ASP A 29 -13.31 34.01 9.17
C ASP A 29 -12.53 32.88 8.44
N THR A 30 -12.80 32.70 7.14
CA THR A 30 -12.19 31.63 6.35
C THR A 30 -11.13 32.18 5.41
N TYR A 31 -9.98 31.53 5.37
CA TYR A 31 -8.89 31.82 4.43
C TYR A 31 -8.69 30.65 3.48
N THR A 32 -8.64 30.92 2.17
CA THR A 32 -8.51 29.91 1.13
C THR A 32 -7.31 30.16 0.23
N ALA A 33 -6.66 29.10 -0.22
CA ALA A 33 -5.66 29.12 -1.28
C ALA A 33 -5.89 27.92 -2.23
N SER A 34 -5.54 28.10 -3.50
CA SER A 34 -5.53 27.00 -4.46
C SER A 34 -4.11 26.54 -4.68
N LEU A 35 -3.88 25.25 -4.58
CA LEU A 35 -2.60 24.61 -4.86
C LEU A 35 -2.63 23.94 -6.24
N PRO A 36 -1.51 23.88 -6.97
CA PRO A 36 -1.43 23.12 -8.21
C PRO A 36 -1.52 21.62 -7.92
N THR A 37 -2.22 20.88 -8.77
CA THR A 37 -2.38 19.42 -8.68
C THR A 37 -1.86 18.70 -9.93
N ASP A 38 -1.06 19.37 -10.70
CA ASP A 38 -0.48 18.89 -11.96
C ASP A 38 0.69 17.92 -11.76
N LYS A 39 1.20 17.82 -10.53
CA LYS A 39 2.33 16.98 -10.17
C LYS A 39 1.92 15.93 -9.16
N VAL A 40 1.93 14.67 -9.57
CA VAL A 40 1.62 13.51 -8.72
C VAL A 40 2.73 13.28 -7.70
N GLY A 41 2.36 12.92 -6.49
CA GLY A 41 3.29 12.61 -5.40
C GLY A 41 3.04 13.46 -4.16
N ASP A 42 4.01 13.50 -3.27
CA ASP A 42 3.90 14.25 -2.04
C ASP A 42 4.19 15.74 -2.27
N MET A 43 3.26 16.57 -1.81
CA MET A 43 3.42 18.00 -1.66
C MET A 43 3.50 18.30 -0.17
N PHE A 44 4.45 19.11 0.20
CA PHE A 44 4.68 19.57 1.56
C PHE A 44 4.20 21.00 1.69
N TYR A 45 3.51 21.34 2.78
CA TYR A 45 3.04 22.72 2.98
C TYR A 45 3.00 23.12 4.45
N TYR A 46 3.06 24.42 4.68
CA TYR A 46 2.73 25.04 5.94
C TYR A 46 2.01 26.39 5.70
N ILE A 47 1.31 26.86 6.72
CA ILE A 47 0.60 28.15 6.66
C ILE A 47 1.28 29.12 7.61
N SER A 48 1.49 30.36 7.15
CA SER A 48 1.97 31.48 7.96
C SER A 48 0.90 32.55 8.02
N VAL A 49 0.54 32.95 9.23
CA VAL A 49 -0.44 34.00 9.51
C VAL A 49 0.23 35.14 10.22
N LYS A 50 0.21 36.32 9.62
CA LYS A 50 0.70 37.54 10.24
C LYS A 50 -0.45 38.31 10.90
N THR A 51 -0.29 38.60 12.17
CA THR A 51 -1.20 39.44 12.93
C THR A 51 -0.53 40.78 13.25
N ASN A 52 -1.31 41.70 13.81
CA ASN A 52 -0.79 42.98 14.32
C ASN A 52 0.20 42.82 15.52
N LYS A 53 0.43 41.62 16.02
CA LYS A 53 1.33 41.33 17.15
C LYS A 53 2.47 40.39 16.79
N GLU A 54 2.19 39.35 16.05
CA GLU A 54 3.15 38.29 15.78
C GLU A 54 2.87 37.56 14.46
N THR A 55 3.80 36.72 14.05
CA THR A 55 3.61 35.76 12.95
C THR A 55 3.51 34.36 13.52
N ILE A 56 2.45 33.65 13.17
CA ILE A 56 2.15 32.29 13.62
C ILE A 56 2.26 31.36 12.43
N THR A 57 2.89 30.20 12.60
CA THR A 57 2.94 29.13 11.59
C THR A 57 2.16 27.91 12.03
N LYS A 58 1.61 27.19 11.05
CA LYS A 58 0.99 25.86 11.25
C LYS A 58 1.46 24.90 10.17
N PRO A 59 2.12 23.78 10.54
CA PRO A 59 2.46 23.40 11.91
C PRO A 59 3.40 24.43 12.57
N THR A 60 3.47 24.43 13.89
CA THR A 60 4.30 25.38 14.66
C THR A 60 5.78 25.25 14.30
N ASN A 61 6.22 24.03 13.99
CA ASN A 61 7.53 23.78 13.41
C ASN A 61 7.38 23.69 11.88
N SER A 62 7.77 24.73 11.16
CA SER A 62 7.74 24.76 9.69
C SER A 62 8.77 23.82 9.04
N ALA A 63 9.73 23.28 9.81
CA ALA A 63 10.65 22.25 9.37
C ALA A 63 9.99 20.84 9.31
N GLU A 64 8.78 20.72 9.88
CA GLU A 64 7.94 19.53 9.82
C GLU A 64 6.63 19.84 9.10
N PRO A 65 6.67 20.12 7.77
CA PRO A 65 5.50 20.54 7.02
C PRO A 65 4.45 19.44 6.96
N ILE A 66 3.21 19.85 6.72
CA ILE A 66 2.11 18.93 6.47
C ILE A 66 2.29 18.31 5.09
N VAL A 67 2.06 17.01 4.98
CA VAL A 67 2.11 16.27 3.71
C VAL A 67 0.72 16.20 3.09
N LEU A 68 0.62 16.61 1.84
CA LEU A 68 -0.55 16.41 0.98
C LEU A 68 -0.14 15.48 -0.16
N ASN A 69 -0.71 14.29 -0.20
CA ASN A 69 -0.47 13.38 -1.32
C ASN A 69 -1.41 13.71 -2.48
N ILE A 70 -0.83 14.04 -3.64
CA ILE A 70 -1.55 14.28 -4.89
C ILE A 70 -1.53 12.99 -5.69
N ASP A 71 -2.70 12.41 -5.89
CA ASP A 71 -2.94 11.19 -6.67
C ASP A 71 -3.41 11.55 -8.08
N ASP A 72 -3.00 10.81 -9.08
CA ASP A 72 -3.42 11.00 -10.47
C ASP A 72 -4.83 10.45 -10.76
N GLY A 73 -5.50 9.93 -9.74
CA GLY A 73 -6.81 9.30 -9.85
C GLY A 73 -6.78 7.92 -10.48
N LYS A 74 -5.63 7.46 -10.95
CA LYS A 74 -5.51 6.12 -11.54
C LYS A 74 -5.47 5.04 -10.47
N VAL A 75 -6.13 3.94 -10.74
CA VAL A 75 -6.06 2.77 -9.89
C VAL A 75 -4.70 2.09 -10.07
N LYS A 76 -3.93 1.98 -8.99
CA LYS A 76 -2.67 1.21 -8.94
C LYS A 76 -2.97 -0.16 -8.35
N GLY A 77 -3.65 -0.98 -9.15
CA GLY A 77 -4.25 -2.23 -8.72
C GLY A 77 -3.32 -3.43 -8.71
N ASP A 78 -2.05 -3.28 -9.02
CA ASP A 78 -1.08 -4.38 -9.03
C ASP A 78 -1.01 -5.06 -7.67
N PRO A 79 -1.12 -6.41 -7.61
CA PRO A 79 -1.04 -7.16 -6.37
C PRO A 79 0.31 -7.02 -5.68
N ASP A 80 0.29 -6.66 -4.41
CA ASP A 80 1.44 -6.48 -3.53
C ASP A 80 1.37 -7.40 -2.31
N GLN A 81 2.49 -7.66 -1.66
CA GLN A 81 2.61 -8.48 -0.45
C GLN A 81 1.91 -9.85 -0.56
N ILE A 82 2.11 -10.54 -1.69
CA ILE A 82 1.50 -11.84 -1.93
C ILE A 82 2.07 -12.87 -0.96
N THR A 83 1.19 -13.50 -0.16
CA THR A 83 1.55 -14.54 0.80
C THR A 83 0.75 -15.81 0.55
N ILE A 84 1.36 -16.96 0.85
CA ILE A 84 0.73 -18.27 0.80
C ILE A 84 0.83 -18.87 2.20
N THR A 85 -0.29 -19.29 2.76
CA THR A 85 -0.35 -19.94 4.06
C THR A 85 -1.13 -21.24 3.98
N PRO A 86 -0.84 -22.23 4.83
CA PRO A 86 -1.70 -23.40 4.95
C PRO A 86 -3.14 -23.00 5.30
N ASP A 87 -4.12 -23.68 4.71
CA ASP A 87 -5.52 -23.56 5.12
C ASP A 87 -5.83 -24.55 6.23
N THR A 88 -6.94 -24.33 6.93
CA THR A 88 -7.47 -25.28 7.93
C THR A 88 -7.93 -26.59 7.32
N LYS A 89 -8.27 -26.58 6.04
CA LYS A 89 -8.60 -27.78 5.26
C LYS A 89 -7.32 -28.47 4.83
N GLN A 90 -7.29 -29.77 5.05
CA GLN A 90 -6.14 -30.62 4.69
C GLN A 90 -5.77 -30.45 3.22
N GLY A 91 -4.49 -30.18 2.96
CA GLY A 91 -3.96 -29.96 1.61
C GLY A 91 -4.41 -28.65 0.95
N GLY A 92 -5.15 -27.83 1.68
CA GLY A 92 -5.56 -26.49 1.22
C GLY A 92 -4.48 -25.43 1.43
N LEU A 93 -4.52 -24.43 0.59
CA LEU A 93 -3.67 -23.24 0.68
C LEU A 93 -4.54 -21.99 0.61
N ARG A 94 -4.14 -21.01 1.38
CA ARG A 94 -4.74 -19.67 1.39
C ARG A 94 -3.75 -18.68 0.80
N PHE A 95 -4.21 -17.94 -0.20
CA PHE A 95 -3.48 -16.86 -0.85
C PHE A 95 -4.04 -15.53 -0.36
N ASN A 96 -3.16 -14.64 0.05
CA ASN A 96 -3.52 -13.27 0.43
C ASN A 96 -2.62 -12.30 -0.31
N TRP A 97 -3.17 -11.12 -0.64
CA TRP A 97 -2.42 -10.02 -1.24
C TRP A 97 -3.13 -8.70 -0.99
N LEU A 98 -2.44 -7.60 -1.25
CA LEU A 98 -2.96 -6.25 -1.13
C LEU A 98 -3.04 -5.58 -2.50
N THR A 99 -4.00 -4.67 -2.66
CA THR A 99 -4.12 -3.79 -3.84
C THR A 99 -4.58 -2.39 -3.44
N ASP A 100 -4.80 -1.52 -4.41
CA ASP A 100 -5.57 -0.27 -4.24
C ASP A 100 -6.99 -0.60 -3.72
N PRO A 101 -7.55 0.20 -2.80
CA PRO A 101 -8.87 -0.09 -2.19
C PRO A 101 -10.02 -0.09 -3.21
N ARG A 102 -9.84 0.48 -4.39
CA ARG A 102 -10.83 0.47 -5.48
C ARG A 102 -10.89 -0.86 -6.25
N VAL A 103 -9.90 -1.75 -6.08
CA VAL A 103 -9.91 -3.10 -6.66
C VAL A 103 -10.69 -4.03 -5.74
N THR A 104 -11.92 -4.35 -6.13
CA THR A 104 -12.83 -5.15 -5.29
C THR A 104 -12.94 -6.60 -5.72
N LYS A 105 -12.54 -6.92 -6.96
CA LYS A 105 -12.54 -8.29 -7.45
C LYS A 105 -11.31 -9.04 -6.93
N THR A 106 -11.52 -10.31 -6.58
CA THR A 106 -10.50 -11.17 -5.98
C THR A 106 -10.46 -12.48 -6.74
N VAL A 107 -9.40 -12.71 -7.51
CA VAL A 107 -9.26 -13.87 -8.39
C VAL A 107 -7.85 -14.44 -8.28
N ILE A 108 -7.76 -15.76 -8.14
CA ILE A 108 -6.54 -16.52 -8.41
C ILE A 108 -6.74 -17.34 -9.69
N GLN A 109 -5.72 -17.36 -10.53
CA GLN A 109 -5.58 -18.30 -11.63
C GLN A 109 -4.38 -19.19 -11.35
N TYR A 110 -4.55 -20.50 -11.51
CA TYR A 110 -3.50 -21.46 -11.24
C TYR A 110 -3.60 -22.67 -12.16
N LYS A 111 -2.50 -23.37 -12.33
CA LYS A 111 -2.41 -24.63 -13.09
C LYS A 111 -1.21 -25.45 -12.62
N VAL A 112 -1.23 -26.75 -12.85
CA VAL A 112 -0.04 -27.58 -12.74
C VAL A 112 0.99 -27.06 -13.73
N LYS A 113 2.24 -26.93 -13.30
CA LYS A 113 3.35 -26.49 -14.15
C LYS A 113 3.45 -27.39 -15.40
N GLY A 114 3.51 -26.75 -16.56
CA GLY A 114 3.50 -27.44 -17.85
C GLY A 114 2.10 -27.72 -18.42
N ALA A 115 1.02 -27.60 -17.63
CA ALA A 115 -0.33 -27.70 -18.17
C ALA A 115 -0.70 -26.46 -18.99
N SER A 116 -1.53 -26.65 -20.04
CA SER A 116 -1.99 -25.56 -20.90
C SER A 116 -3.18 -24.80 -20.29
N LYS A 117 -4.06 -25.49 -19.56
CA LYS A 117 -5.33 -24.94 -19.05
C LYS A 117 -5.14 -24.31 -17.67
N TRP A 118 -5.58 -23.06 -17.55
CA TRP A 118 -5.71 -22.37 -16.27
C TRP A 118 -7.04 -22.71 -15.59
N GLU A 119 -6.97 -22.95 -14.32
CA GLU A 119 -8.12 -22.93 -13.42
C GLU A 119 -8.24 -21.55 -12.78
N SER A 120 -9.45 -21.15 -12.44
CA SER A 120 -9.72 -19.84 -11.82
C SER A 120 -10.63 -20.01 -10.62
N LYS A 121 -10.33 -19.28 -9.55
CA LYS A 121 -11.16 -19.24 -8.36
C LYS A 121 -11.27 -17.81 -7.83
N THR A 122 -12.49 -17.45 -7.42
CA THR A 122 -12.80 -16.17 -6.79
C THR A 122 -12.70 -16.28 -5.28
N GLY A 123 -12.40 -15.17 -4.63
CA GLY A 123 -12.33 -15.04 -3.19
C GLY A 123 -13.07 -13.83 -2.68
N THR A 124 -12.61 -13.32 -1.55
CA THR A 124 -13.18 -12.15 -0.88
C THR A 124 -12.15 -11.05 -0.71
N SER A 125 -12.60 -9.81 -0.67
CA SER A 125 -11.79 -8.66 -0.31
C SER A 125 -12.49 -7.81 0.74
N TYR A 126 -11.71 -7.07 1.50
CA TYR A 126 -12.17 -6.03 2.40
C TYR A 126 -11.16 -4.88 2.39
N VAL A 127 -11.64 -3.66 2.58
CA VAL A 127 -10.77 -2.50 2.73
C VAL A 127 -10.40 -2.39 4.20
N GLU A 128 -9.12 -2.41 4.48
CA GLU A 128 -8.62 -2.23 5.83
C GLU A 128 -8.47 -0.73 6.10
N SER A 129 -9.19 -0.23 7.10
CA SER A 129 -9.00 1.13 7.59
C SER A 129 -7.69 1.18 8.37
N VAL A 130 -6.76 1.96 7.88
CA VAL A 130 -5.43 2.10 8.47
C VAL A 130 -5.36 3.26 9.45
N THR A 131 -4.51 3.09 10.45
CA THR A 131 -4.09 4.14 11.37
C THR A 131 -3.48 5.32 10.59
N ALA A 132 -3.67 6.53 11.07
CA ALA A 132 -3.20 7.76 10.43
C ALA A 132 -1.76 7.65 9.91
N GLY A 133 -1.56 7.97 8.63
CA GLY A 133 -0.26 7.97 7.95
C GLY A 133 -0.03 6.83 6.96
N TYR A 134 -0.90 5.79 6.93
CA TYR A 134 -0.83 4.73 5.93
C TYR A 134 -1.96 4.87 4.91
N LYS A 135 -1.69 4.50 3.66
CA LYS A 135 -2.72 4.44 2.61
C LYS A 135 -3.61 3.23 2.82
N GLU A 136 -4.91 3.42 2.67
CA GLU A 136 -5.87 2.30 2.65
C GLU A 136 -5.49 1.29 1.59
N LYS A 137 -5.71 0.01 1.88
CA LYS A 137 -5.49 -1.12 0.98
C LYS A 137 -6.69 -2.04 0.99
N ALA A 138 -7.00 -2.63 -0.15
CA ALA A 138 -7.87 -3.78 -0.20
C ALA A 138 -7.05 -5.03 0.09
N ALA A 139 -7.44 -5.78 1.12
CA ALA A 139 -6.88 -7.09 1.45
C ALA A 139 -7.73 -8.17 0.79
N HIS A 140 -7.09 -9.00 -0.02
CA HIS A 140 -7.71 -10.08 -0.79
C HIS A 140 -7.37 -11.43 -0.19
N ARG A 141 -8.31 -12.37 -0.27
CA ARG A 141 -8.13 -13.74 0.18
C ARG A 141 -8.82 -14.74 -0.73
N VAL A 142 -8.07 -15.76 -1.13
CA VAL A 142 -8.62 -16.94 -1.82
C VAL A 142 -8.08 -18.21 -1.17
N GLU A 143 -8.93 -19.20 -1.00
CA GLU A 143 -8.58 -20.53 -0.53
C GLU A 143 -8.69 -21.52 -1.68
N ILE A 144 -7.67 -22.30 -1.93
CA ILE A 144 -7.70 -23.38 -2.92
C ILE A 144 -7.48 -24.73 -2.23
N THR A 145 -8.21 -25.74 -2.69
CA THR A 145 -8.18 -27.12 -2.18
C THR A 145 -8.15 -28.10 -3.34
N GLY A 146 -7.92 -29.37 -3.08
CA GLY A 146 -7.91 -30.41 -4.12
C GLY A 146 -6.67 -30.37 -4.99
N LEU A 147 -5.60 -29.75 -4.51
CA LEU A 147 -4.31 -29.77 -5.19
C LEU A 147 -3.70 -31.19 -5.19
N THR A 148 -3.04 -31.54 -6.29
CA THR A 148 -2.24 -32.78 -6.36
C THR A 148 -1.05 -32.66 -5.40
N PRO A 149 -0.92 -33.54 -4.39
CA PRO A 149 0.16 -33.47 -3.42
C PRO A 149 1.53 -33.43 -4.09
N SER A 150 2.42 -32.58 -3.57
CA SER A 150 3.80 -32.37 -4.03
C SER A 150 3.96 -31.93 -5.49
N ALA A 151 2.87 -31.67 -6.22
CA ALA A 151 2.95 -31.13 -7.57
C ALA A 151 3.37 -29.66 -7.56
N GLU A 152 4.14 -29.26 -8.57
CA GLU A 152 4.48 -27.85 -8.79
C GLU A 152 3.38 -27.16 -9.58
N TYR A 153 2.94 -26.03 -9.09
CA TYR A 153 1.92 -25.17 -9.70
C TYR A 153 2.50 -23.82 -10.09
N VAL A 154 1.93 -23.25 -11.13
CA VAL A 154 2.10 -21.83 -11.50
C VAL A 154 0.81 -21.11 -11.19
N TYR A 155 0.90 -19.91 -10.66
CA TYR A 155 -0.26 -19.10 -10.30
C TYR A 155 -0.02 -17.62 -10.55
N ARG A 156 -1.12 -16.87 -10.63
CA ARG A 156 -1.16 -15.41 -10.57
C ARG A 156 -2.43 -14.97 -9.84
N VAL A 157 -2.36 -13.85 -9.15
CA VAL A 157 -3.45 -13.30 -8.35
C VAL A 157 -3.78 -11.89 -8.81
N GLY A 158 -5.02 -11.44 -8.57
CA GLY A 158 -5.44 -10.10 -8.91
C GLY A 158 -6.96 -9.98 -9.03
N ASP A 159 -7.42 -9.17 -9.98
CA ASP A 159 -8.83 -8.90 -10.25
C ASP A 159 -9.45 -9.82 -11.33
N GLY A 160 -8.63 -10.64 -11.96
CA GLY A 160 -9.02 -11.49 -13.10
C GLY A 160 -9.00 -10.78 -14.45
N GLY A 161 -8.57 -9.52 -14.50
CA GLY A 161 -8.54 -8.67 -15.70
C GLY A 161 -7.25 -7.88 -15.84
N GLU A 162 -7.32 -6.57 -15.63
CA GLU A 162 -6.24 -5.63 -15.85
C GLU A 162 -5.12 -5.78 -14.81
N PHE A 163 -5.48 -6.01 -13.55
CA PHE A 163 -4.56 -6.03 -12.42
C PHE A 163 -4.24 -7.45 -11.98
N MET A 164 -3.38 -8.13 -12.72
CA MET A 164 -2.89 -9.46 -12.39
C MET A 164 -1.39 -9.42 -12.10
N SER A 165 -0.96 -10.16 -11.06
CA SER A 165 0.46 -10.32 -10.79
C SER A 165 1.17 -11.07 -11.92
N ASP A 166 2.48 -10.96 -11.97
CA ASP A 166 3.33 -11.89 -12.71
C ASP A 166 3.09 -13.32 -12.26
N GLU A 167 3.43 -14.28 -13.14
CA GLU A 167 3.39 -15.70 -12.82
C GLU A 167 4.42 -16.04 -11.73
N LYS A 168 3.94 -16.74 -10.71
CA LYS A 168 4.74 -17.27 -9.60
C LYS A 168 4.50 -18.76 -9.47
N SER A 169 5.37 -19.47 -8.77
CA SER A 169 5.22 -20.91 -8.55
C SER A 169 5.15 -21.25 -7.07
N PHE A 170 4.52 -22.36 -6.78
CA PHE A 170 4.55 -23.02 -5.46
C PHE A 170 4.49 -24.53 -5.62
N THR A 171 4.95 -25.24 -4.60
CA THR A 171 4.76 -26.69 -4.51
C THR A 171 3.57 -26.96 -3.60
N ALA A 172 2.60 -27.75 -4.07
CA ALA A 172 1.47 -28.16 -3.26
C ALA A 172 1.92 -28.94 -2.01
N PRO A 173 1.17 -28.83 -0.89
CA PRO A 173 1.47 -29.58 0.32
C PRO A 173 1.59 -31.07 0.02
N LYS A 174 2.43 -31.73 0.79
CA LYS A 174 2.55 -33.20 0.74
C LYS A 174 1.26 -33.88 1.18
N SER A 175 1.13 -35.18 0.88
CA SER A 175 0.05 -35.96 1.44
C SER A 175 0.10 -35.92 2.97
N ALA A 176 -1.05 -36.04 3.62
CA ALA A 176 -1.16 -36.15 5.07
C ALA A 176 -0.42 -37.40 5.66
N ASP A 177 -0.21 -38.37 4.81
CA ASP A 177 0.53 -39.60 5.20
C ASP A 177 2.05 -39.38 5.26
N ASP A 178 2.55 -38.31 4.60
CA ASP A 178 3.96 -37.92 4.69
C ASP A 178 4.20 -37.13 5.97
N LYS A 179 4.83 -37.77 6.95
CA LYS A 179 5.14 -37.15 8.25
C LYS A 179 6.45 -36.36 8.26
N ASN A 180 7.17 -36.28 7.14
CA ASN A 180 8.42 -35.53 7.02
C ASN A 180 8.14 -34.12 6.59
N PHE A 181 8.30 -33.13 7.49
CA PHE A 181 8.20 -31.72 7.19
C PHE A 181 9.39 -30.94 7.79
N LYS A 182 9.72 -29.83 7.18
CA LYS A 182 10.71 -28.87 7.70
C LYS A 182 9.99 -27.60 8.07
N VAL A 183 10.31 -27.04 9.23
CA VAL A 183 9.84 -25.74 9.69
C VAL A 183 11.04 -24.84 9.85
N ILE A 184 10.95 -23.65 9.28
CA ILE A 184 11.95 -22.60 9.46
C ILE A 184 11.28 -21.50 10.30
N PHE A 185 11.89 -21.20 11.44
CA PHE A 185 11.48 -20.11 12.30
C PHE A 185 12.33 -18.89 12.00
N TYR A 186 11.66 -17.77 11.69
CA TYR A 186 12.29 -16.46 11.62
C TYR A 186 11.83 -15.60 12.80
N SER A 187 12.76 -14.92 13.44
CA SER A 187 12.44 -13.79 14.31
C SER A 187 12.17 -12.55 13.43
N ASP A 188 11.53 -11.57 13.99
CA ASP A 188 11.30 -10.28 13.34
C ASP A 188 12.64 -9.65 12.92
N PRO A 189 12.92 -9.48 11.62
CA PRO A 189 14.16 -8.88 11.16
C PRO A 189 14.12 -7.38 11.32
N GLN A 190 14.18 -6.89 12.55
CA GLN A 190 14.32 -5.46 12.80
C GLN A 190 15.66 -5.00 12.30
N SER A 191 15.65 -4.18 11.28
CA SER A 191 16.85 -3.63 10.67
C SER A 191 16.73 -2.12 10.58
N GLU A 192 17.72 -1.42 11.13
CA GLU A 192 17.84 0.03 11.04
C GLU A 192 18.41 0.49 9.69
N SER A 193 18.86 -0.44 8.85
CA SER A 193 19.42 -0.12 7.54
C SER A 193 18.96 -1.06 6.42
N VAL A 194 18.88 -0.54 5.20
CA VAL A 194 18.55 -1.31 3.99
C VAL A 194 19.58 -2.44 3.75
N GLU A 195 20.84 -2.21 4.08
CA GLU A 195 21.93 -3.18 3.90
C GLU A 195 21.73 -4.42 4.79
N ASN A 196 21.39 -4.23 6.05
CA ASN A 196 21.09 -5.32 6.97
C ASN A 196 19.84 -6.10 6.54
N TYR A 197 18.80 -5.40 6.06
CA TYR A 197 17.62 -6.04 5.51
C TYR A 197 17.93 -6.88 4.27
N MET A 198 18.78 -6.38 3.37
CA MET A 198 19.18 -7.09 2.16
C MET A 198 20.00 -8.35 2.46
N SER A 199 20.87 -8.35 3.47
CA SER A 199 21.60 -9.56 3.88
C SER A 199 20.66 -10.67 4.36
N PHE A 200 19.59 -10.31 5.05
CA PHE A 200 18.57 -11.27 5.48
C PHE A 200 17.75 -11.86 4.31
N LYS A 201 17.54 -11.09 3.25
CA LYS A 201 16.77 -11.53 2.07
C LYS A 201 17.49 -12.65 1.28
N TYR A 202 18.81 -12.77 1.39
CA TYR A 202 19.62 -13.72 0.63
C TYR A 202 20.20 -14.87 1.49
N SER A 203 19.90 -14.94 2.78
CA SER A 203 20.25 -16.03 3.67
C SER A 203 19.16 -17.12 3.68
#